data_212e0a42a4d73e451e40592495e1f870
#
_entry.id   212e0a42a4d73e451e40592495e1f870
#
_cell.length_a   1.000
_cell.length_b   1.000
_cell.length_c   1.000
_cell.angle_alpha   90.00
_cell.angle_beta   90.00
_cell.angle_gamma   90.00
#
_symmetry.space_group_name_H-M   'P 1'
#
loop_
_entity.id
_entity.type
_entity.pdbx_description
1 polymer ?
#
loop_
_entity_poly.entity_id
_entity_poly.type
_entity_poly.pdbx_seq_one_letter_code
_entity_poly.pdbx_strand_id
1 'polypeptide(L)'
;RRGIVLIFDEIVTGFRFDYGGAQSLYGVTPDLCSLGKIIGGGFPLAAVAGKNEIMAHFDKAKVGQDGFLMQLGTLSGNPVASIAGLKTMEILRRNGSYKKLREIGKKLMNGASDLLNSRGIAHRIVGDPALFDILFTGRDVLNYRDTLGADSEKSNMFNKVLRENGIFKAGAKLYPCLALDNDDVEKTITAFGKAAKAIAN
;
A
#
# COMPACT_ATOMS: atom_id res chain seq x y z
N ARG A 1 27.83 -11.05 2.36
CA ARG A 1 29.33 -11.16 2.30
C ARG A 1 30.04 -10.05 3.09
N ARG A 2 29.34 -8.96 3.46
CA ARG A 2 29.90 -7.82 4.22
C ARG A 2 29.29 -7.65 5.60
N GLY A 3 28.40 -8.55 6.06
CA GLY A 3 27.74 -8.47 7.35
C GLY A 3 26.77 -7.27 7.49
N ILE A 4 26.31 -6.70 6.39
CA ILE A 4 25.36 -5.57 6.39
C ILE A 4 23.96 -6.12 6.59
N VAL A 5 23.23 -5.61 7.59
CA VAL A 5 21.85 -5.95 7.87
C VAL A 5 20.93 -5.31 6.83
N LEU A 6 20.10 -6.13 6.16
CA LEU A 6 19.08 -5.69 5.24
C LEU A 6 17.74 -5.57 5.99
N ILE A 7 17.16 -4.38 5.99
CA ILE A 7 15.87 -4.13 6.62
C ILE A 7 14.86 -3.72 5.56
N PHE A 8 13.71 -4.41 5.51
CA PHE A 8 12.57 -4.00 4.69
C PHE A 8 11.55 -3.25 5.54
N ASP A 9 11.24 -2.02 5.13
CA ASP A 9 10.06 -1.32 5.63
C ASP A 9 8.82 -1.81 4.88
N GLU A 10 8.13 -2.79 5.48
CA GLU A 10 6.90 -3.40 4.97
C GLU A 10 5.64 -2.80 5.64
N ILE A 11 5.74 -1.61 6.22
CA ILE A 11 4.57 -0.97 6.86
C ILE A 11 3.43 -0.72 5.87
N VAL A 12 3.75 -0.47 4.60
CA VAL A 12 2.75 -0.31 3.52
C VAL A 12 2.62 -1.57 2.67
N THR A 13 3.73 -2.21 2.37
CA THR A 13 3.82 -3.31 1.40
C THR A 13 3.49 -4.66 2.00
N GLY A 14 3.71 -4.84 3.29
CA GLY A 14 3.39 -6.07 4.02
C GLY A 14 1.89 -6.38 3.92
N PHE A 15 1.57 -7.59 3.51
CA PHE A 15 0.20 -8.08 3.27
C PHE A 15 -0.59 -7.26 2.22
N ARG A 16 0.04 -6.31 1.52
CA ARG A 16 -0.59 -5.50 0.47
C ARG A 16 -0.41 -6.10 -0.92
N PHE A 17 0.79 -6.42 -1.30
CA PHE A 17 1.09 -6.95 -2.63
C PHE A 17 0.84 -8.45 -2.72
N ASP A 18 1.16 -9.15 -1.66
CA ASP A 18 0.96 -10.57 -1.46
C ASP A 18 0.88 -10.86 0.04
N TYR A 19 0.51 -12.08 0.43
CA TYR A 19 0.49 -12.47 1.85
C TYR A 19 1.87 -12.34 2.50
N GLY A 20 2.95 -12.59 1.76
CA GLY A 20 4.33 -12.37 2.18
C GLY A 20 4.88 -10.97 1.91
N GLY A 21 4.05 -10.00 1.49
CA GLY A 21 4.48 -8.62 1.24
C GLY A 21 5.40 -8.46 0.02
N ALA A 22 6.22 -7.42 0.04
CA ALA A 22 7.22 -7.17 -1.01
C ALA A 22 8.31 -8.25 -1.03
N GLN A 23 8.62 -8.87 0.10
CA GLN A 23 9.55 -10.00 0.18
C GLN A 23 9.14 -11.11 -0.77
N SER A 24 7.86 -11.51 -0.73
CA SER A 24 7.31 -12.54 -1.61
C SER A 24 7.29 -12.08 -3.06
N LEU A 25 6.87 -10.84 -3.32
CA LEU A 25 6.77 -10.28 -4.67
C LEU A 25 8.12 -10.25 -5.40
N TYR A 26 9.19 -9.89 -4.70
CA TYR A 26 10.54 -9.75 -5.28
C TYR A 26 11.45 -10.95 -5.03
N GLY A 27 11.02 -11.95 -4.27
CA GLY A 27 11.84 -13.12 -3.93
C GLY A 27 13.08 -12.77 -3.08
N VAL A 28 13.00 -11.70 -2.26
CA VAL A 28 14.09 -11.24 -1.41
C VAL A 28 13.67 -11.33 0.04
N THR A 29 14.39 -12.11 0.85
CA THR A 29 14.15 -12.20 2.30
C THR A 29 15.14 -11.28 3.02
N PRO A 30 14.68 -10.23 3.72
CA PRO A 30 15.54 -9.35 4.51
C PRO A 30 15.98 -10.00 5.83
N ASP A 31 16.92 -9.37 6.52
CA ASP A 31 17.30 -9.77 7.87
C ASP A 31 16.24 -9.34 8.91
N LEU A 32 15.63 -8.18 8.69
CA LEU A 32 14.53 -7.64 9.49
C LEU A 32 13.46 -7.03 8.59
N CYS A 33 12.21 -7.02 9.05
CA CYS A 33 11.15 -6.21 8.45
C CYS A 33 10.28 -5.54 9.52
N SER A 34 9.83 -4.33 9.21
CA SER A 34 8.80 -3.63 9.98
C SER A 34 7.43 -3.84 9.35
N LEU A 35 6.41 -4.08 10.16
CA LEU A 35 5.03 -4.32 9.73
C LEU A 35 4.08 -3.38 10.46
N GLY A 36 3.02 -2.95 9.81
CA GLY A 36 2.01 -2.06 10.38
C GLY A 36 0.75 -2.00 9.52
N LYS A 37 -0.06 -0.98 9.69
CA LYS A 37 -1.27 -0.72 8.90
C LYS A 37 -2.20 -1.95 8.77
N ILE A 38 -2.10 -2.69 7.67
CA ILE A 38 -2.96 -3.85 7.36
C ILE A 38 -2.98 -4.88 8.50
N ILE A 39 -1.82 -5.14 9.14
CA ILE A 39 -1.75 -6.14 10.21
C ILE A 39 -2.63 -5.80 11.41
N GLY A 40 -3.00 -4.54 11.59
CA GLY A 40 -3.85 -4.10 12.70
C GLY A 40 -5.35 -4.21 12.40
N GLY A 41 -5.77 -4.50 11.17
CA GLY A 41 -7.18 -4.58 10.82
C GLY A 41 -7.98 -3.30 11.12
N GLY A 42 -7.33 -2.14 11.01
CA GLY A 42 -7.90 -0.83 11.34
C GLY A 42 -7.57 -0.34 12.76
N PHE A 43 -6.94 -1.16 13.59
CA PHE A 43 -6.50 -0.82 14.95
C PHE A 43 -4.98 -0.59 15.02
N PRO A 44 -4.48 0.11 16.06
CA PRO A 44 -3.04 0.38 16.21
C PRO A 44 -2.28 -0.90 16.56
N LEU A 45 -1.67 -1.51 15.56
CA LEU A 45 -0.77 -2.65 15.69
C LEU A 45 0.43 -2.43 14.77
N ALA A 46 1.61 -2.67 15.31
CA ALA A 46 2.85 -2.75 14.57
C ALA A 46 3.67 -3.95 15.04
N ALA A 47 4.56 -4.43 14.21
CA ALA A 47 5.45 -5.53 14.55
C ALA A 47 6.81 -5.35 13.86
N VAL A 48 7.82 -5.94 14.47
CA VAL A 48 9.12 -6.19 13.85
C VAL A 48 9.31 -7.70 13.80
N ALA A 49 9.74 -8.22 12.68
CA ALA A 49 10.05 -9.63 12.49
C ALA A 49 11.40 -9.77 11.79
N GLY A 50 12.09 -10.89 11.98
CA GLY A 50 13.38 -11.11 11.35
C GLY A 50 14.09 -12.36 11.82
N LYS A 51 15.37 -12.43 11.51
CA LYS A 51 16.23 -13.56 11.87
C LYS A 51 16.32 -13.76 13.38
N ASN A 52 16.33 -15.01 13.80
CA ASN A 52 16.35 -15.38 15.23
C ASN A 52 17.51 -14.74 15.99
N GLU A 53 18.69 -14.70 15.39
CA GLU A 53 19.89 -14.11 16.02
C GLU A 53 19.72 -12.61 16.33
N ILE A 54 19.01 -11.88 15.47
CA ILE A 54 18.75 -10.45 15.69
C ILE A 54 17.56 -10.29 16.65
N MET A 55 16.49 -11.05 16.46
CA MET A 55 15.31 -10.99 17.33
C MET A 55 15.60 -11.45 18.75
N ALA A 56 16.64 -12.27 18.97
CA ALA A 56 17.09 -12.68 20.30
C ALA A 56 17.44 -11.51 21.23
N HIS A 57 17.80 -10.35 20.66
CA HIS A 57 18.07 -9.13 21.44
C HIS A 57 16.84 -8.57 22.18
N PHE A 58 15.63 -9.01 21.86
CA PHE A 58 14.43 -8.71 22.63
C PHE A 58 14.19 -9.69 23.80
N ASP A 59 15.06 -10.67 23.98
CA ASP A 59 14.97 -11.68 25.05
C ASP A 59 16.25 -11.64 25.91
N LYS A 60 16.14 -10.99 27.07
CA LYS A 60 17.26 -10.85 28.02
C LYS A 60 17.87 -12.17 28.45
N ALA A 61 17.07 -13.26 28.50
CA ALA A 61 17.56 -14.58 28.86
C ALA A 61 18.52 -15.16 27.82
N LYS A 62 18.40 -14.73 26.55
CA LYS A 62 19.27 -15.18 25.46
C LYS A 62 20.56 -14.40 25.29
N VAL A 63 20.52 -13.10 25.53
CA VAL A 63 21.64 -12.20 25.18
C VAL A 63 22.29 -11.50 26.39
N GLY A 64 21.77 -11.72 27.59
CA GLY A 64 22.26 -11.04 28.80
C GLY A 64 21.81 -9.57 28.88
N GLN A 65 22.26 -8.88 29.92
CA GLN A 65 21.87 -7.49 30.20
C GLN A 65 22.39 -6.53 29.11
N ASP A 66 23.63 -6.70 28.70
CA ASP A 66 24.33 -5.78 27.79
C ASP A 66 23.85 -5.93 26.32
N GLY A 67 23.34 -7.12 25.97
CA GLY A 67 22.80 -7.38 24.64
C GLY A 67 21.31 -7.10 24.50
N PHE A 68 20.60 -6.85 25.60
CA PHE A 68 19.17 -6.73 25.62
C PHE A 68 18.68 -5.36 25.13
N LEU A 69 17.78 -5.37 24.15
CA LEU A 69 17.07 -4.20 23.65
C LEU A 69 15.65 -4.18 24.20
N MET A 70 15.37 -3.29 25.13
CA MET A 70 14.05 -3.14 25.71
C MET A 70 13.08 -2.55 24.67
N GLN A 71 12.00 -3.27 24.40
CA GLN A 71 10.88 -2.80 23.58
C GLN A 71 9.67 -2.56 24.48
N LEU A 72 9.21 -1.31 24.53
CA LEU A 72 8.06 -0.89 25.32
C LEU A 72 7.07 -0.09 24.47
N GLY A 73 5.81 -0.25 24.78
CA GLY A 73 4.73 0.53 24.20
C GLY A 73 3.42 0.23 24.90
N THR A 74 2.72 1.25 25.36
CA THR A 74 1.47 1.11 26.12
C THR A 74 0.42 0.28 25.36
N LEU A 75 0.38 0.38 24.03
CA LEU A 75 -0.55 -0.34 23.18
C LEU A 75 0.03 -1.63 22.59
N SER A 76 1.29 -1.97 22.91
CA SER A 76 1.93 -3.17 22.38
C SER A 76 1.19 -4.43 22.81
N GLY A 77 0.83 -5.27 21.83
CA GLY A 77 0.13 -6.53 22.07
C GLY A 77 -1.28 -6.40 22.62
N ASN A 78 -1.92 -5.22 22.47
CA ASN A 78 -3.29 -5.08 22.95
C ASN A 78 -4.23 -6.08 22.27
N PRO A 79 -5.16 -6.72 23.02
CA PRO A 79 -5.93 -7.84 22.51
C PRO A 79 -6.91 -7.45 21.39
N VAL A 80 -7.42 -6.21 21.38
CA VAL A 80 -8.36 -5.74 20.36
C VAL A 80 -7.67 -5.64 19.01
N ALA A 81 -6.52 -4.98 18.94
CA ALA A 81 -5.75 -4.88 17.69
C ALA A 81 -5.21 -6.24 17.24
N SER A 82 -4.81 -7.09 18.19
CA SER A 82 -4.32 -8.44 17.89
C SER A 82 -5.39 -9.31 17.25
N ILE A 83 -6.61 -9.34 17.79
CA ILE A 83 -7.70 -10.14 17.23
C ILE A 83 -8.19 -9.59 15.88
N ALA A 84 -8.25 -8.27 15.73
CA ALA A 84 -8.58 -7.64 14.46
C ALA A 84 -7.54 -7.93 13.38
N GLY A 85 -6.26 -7.90 13.74
CA GLY A 85 -5.16 -8.28 12.86
C GLY A 85 -5.22 -9.74 12.45
N LEU A 86 -5.41 -10.66 13.40
CA LEU A 86 -5.59 -12.08 13.10
C LEU A 86 -6.74 -12.32 12.13
N LYS A 87 -7.87 -11.63 12.32
CA LYS A 87 -9.03 -11.74 11.42
C LYS A 87 -8.73 -11.19 10.03
N THR A 88 -8.01 -10.09 9.95
CA THR A 88 -7.58 -9.51 8.66
C THR A 88 -6.66 -10.48 7.92
N MET A 89 -5.69 -11.06 8.59
CA MET A 89 -4.79 -12.06 7.98
C MET A 89 -5.53 -13.32 7.55
N GLU A 90 -6.53 -13.78 8.31
CA GLU A 90 -7.41 -14.89 7.92
C GLU A 90 -8.13 -14.60 6.60
N ILE A 91 -8.69 -13.38 6.45
CA ILE A 91 -9.38 -12.95 5.22
C ILE A 91 -8.40 -12.90 4.04
N LEU A 92 -7.22 -12.31 4.24
CA LEU A 92 -6.21 -12.19 3.21
C LEU A 92 -5.66 -13.55 2.75
N ARG A 93 -5.60 -14.54 3.64
CA ARG A 93 -5.14 -15.91 3.33
C ARG A 93 -6.15 -16.72 2.51
N ARG A 94 -7.40 -16.29 2.41
CA ARG A 94 -8.41 -17.02 1.63
C ARG A 94 -7.97 -17.13 0.17
N ASN A 95 -8.24 -18.30 -0.42
CA ASN A 95 -7.93 -18.52 -1.82
C ASN A 95 -8.62 -17.47 -2.72
N GLY A 96 -7.86 -16.87 -3.63
CA GLY A 96 -8.35 -15.86 -4.55
C GLY A 96 -8.35 -14.42 -4.02
N SER A 97 -8.07 -14.15 -2.73
CA SER A 97 -8.07 -12.79 -2.18
C SER A 97 -7.17 -11.83 -2.96
N TYR A 98 -5.92 -12.19 -3.18
CA TYR A 98 -4.99 -11.33 -3.94
C TYR A 98 -5.30 -11.28 -5.44
N LYS A 99 -5.87 -12.35 -5.99
CA LYS A 99 -6.37 -12.35 -7.37
C LYS A 99 -7.50 -11.32 -7.52
N LYS A 100 -8.53 -11.39 -6.65
CA LYS A 100 -9.63 -10.41 -6.63
C LYS A 100 -9.12 -8.98 -6.44
N LEU A 101 -8.20 -8.77 -5.50
CA LEU A 101 -7.62 -7.45 -5.23
C LEU A 101 -6.96 -6.85 -6.48
N ARG A 102 -6.14 -7.64 -7.19
CA ARG A 102 -5.50 -7.20 -8.44
C ARG A 102 -6.47 -6.99 -9.58
N GLU A 103 -7.53 -7.80 -9.68
CA GLU A 103 -8.58 -7.62 -10.69
C GLU A 103 -9.31 -6.28 -10.49
N ILE A 104 -9.68 -5.94 -9.24
CA ILE A 104 -10.25 -4.65 -8.90
C ILE A 104 -9.30 -3.51 -9.29
N GLY A 105 -8.04 -3.60 -8.86
CA GLY A 105 -7.06 -2.58 -9.18
C GLY A 105 -6.81 -2.39 -10.66
N LYS A 106 -6.72 -3.48 -11.43
CA LYS A 106 -6.58 -3.42 -12.89
C LYS A 106 -7.76 -2.73 -13.57
N LYS A 107 -9.00 -3.03 -13.13
CA LYS A 107 -10.20 -2.35 -13.65
C LYS A 107 -10.13 -0.84 -13.41
N LEU A 108 -9.72 -0.43 -12.21
CA LEU A 108 -9.57 0.99 -11.86
C LEU A 108 -8.44 1.66 -12.65
N MET A 109 -7.28 1.00 -12.78
CA MET A 109 -6.15 1.53 -13.57
C MET A 109 -6.54 1.72 -15.04
N ASN A 110 -7.14 0.69 -15.65
CA ASN A 110 -7.56 0.75 -17.05
C ASN A 110 -8.64 1.82 -17.25
N GLY A 111 -9.68 1.84 -16.41
CA GLY A 111 -10.75 2.83 -16.50
C GLY A 111 -10.24 4.27 -16.36
N ALA A 112 -9.29 4.52 -15.46
CA ALA A 112 -8.64 5.82 -15.35
C ALA A 112 -7.85 6.16 -16.62
N SER A 113 -7.02 5.24 -17.11
CA SER A 113 -6.19 5.45 -18.29
C SER A 113 -7.03 5.73 -19.54
N ASP A 114 -8.08 4.95 -19.79
CA ASP A 114 -8.97 5.10 -20.94
C ASP A 114 -9.66 6.47 -20.93
N LEU A 115 -10.15 6.91 -19.77
CA LEU A 115 -10.82 8.20 -19.61
C LEU A 115 -9.87 9.39 -19.77
N LEU A 116 -8.63 9.28 -19.31
CA LEU A 116 -7.60 10.30 -19.48
C LEU A 116 -7.10 10.37 -20.93
N ASN A 117 -6.84 9.20 -21.53
CA ASN A 117 -6.45 9.11 -22.94
C ASN A 117 -7.50 9.69 -23.90
N SER A 118 -8.79 9.38 -23.66
CA SER A 118 -9.89 9.91 -24.49
C SER A 118 -10.01 11.43 -24.48
N ARG A 119 -9.33 12.09 -23.54
CA ARG A 119 -9.27 13.57 -23.40
C ARG A 119 -7.90 14.16 -23.72
N GLY A 120 -6.96 13.33 -24.20
CA GLY A 120 -5.60 13.78 -24.52
C GLY A 120 -4.79 14.20 -23.28
N ILE A 121 -5.17 13.78 -22.07
CA ILE A 121 -4.48 14.15 -20.84
C ILE A 121 -3.27 13.27 -20.65
N ALA A 122 -2.09 13.88 -20.73
CA ALA A 122 -0.83 13.17 -20.48
C ALA A 122 -0.77 12.67 -19.02
N HIS A 123 -0.56 11.36 -18.86
CA HIS A 123 -0.49 10.73 -17.55
C HIS A 123 0.40 9.49 -17.55
N ARG A 124 0.79 9.06 -16.37
CA ARG A 124 1.40 7.75 -16.11
C ARG A 124 0.71 7.12 -14.91
N ILE A 125 0.37 5.84 -15.02
CA ILE A 125 -0.09 5.05 -13.89
C ILE A 125 1.09 4.22 -13.42
N VAL A 126 1.49 4.39 -12.15
CA VAL A 126 2.67 3.76 -11.57
C VAL A 126 2.29 2.92 -10.35
N GLY A 127 2.91 1.77 -10.20
CA GLY A 127 2.70 0.86 -9.08
C GLY A 127 2.10 -0.49 -9.47
N ASP A 128 1.72 -1.29 -8.46
CA ASP A 128 1.02 -2.57 -8.60
C ASP A 128 -0.50 -2.34 -8.53
N PRO A 129 -1.34 -3.15 -9.19
CA PRO A 129 -2.80 -3.00 -9.07
C PRO A 129 -3.33 -2.96 -7.63
N ALA A 130 -2.63 -3.55 -6.66
CA ALA A 130 -3.01 -3.45 -5.24
C ALA A 130 -2.68 -2.08 -4.63
N LEU A 131 -1.77 -1.30 -5.24
CA LEU A 131 -1.32 0.01 -4.76
C LEU A 131 -0.71 0.79 -5.91
N PHE A 132 -1.41 1.77 -6.46
CA PHE A 132 -0.95 2.55 -7.60
C PHE A 132 -1.22 4.04 -7.42
N ASP A 133 -0.62 4.85 -8.27
CA ASP A 133 -0.89 6.29 -8.37
C ASP A 133 -1.06 6.71 -9.82
N ILE A 134 -1.75 7.84 -10.02
CA ILE A 134 -1.95 8.49 -11.30
C ILE A 134 -1.15 9.80 -11.28
N LEU A 135 -0.11 9.88 -12.09
CA LEU A 135 0.74 11.05 -12.22
C LEU A 135 0.44 11.78 -13.54
N PHE A 136 0.16 13.06 -13.48
CA PHE A 136 -0.13 13.86 -14.66
C PHE A 136 1.17 14.37 -15.28
N THR A 137 1.76 13.56 -16.13
CA THR A 137 3.01 13.82 -16.84
C THR A 137 3.07 13.04 -18.15
N GLY A 138 3.69 13.61 -19.17
CA GLY A 138 4.02 12.90 -20.40
C GLY A 138 5.37 12.16 -20.37
N ARG A 139 6.17 12.38 -19.32
CA ARG A 139 7.50 11.78 -19.19
C ARG A 139 7.41 10.39 -18.57
N ASP A 140 8.40 9.54 -18.83
CA ASP A 140 8.52 8.27 -18.14
C ASP A 140 8.89 8.49 -16.67
N VAL A 141 8.37 7.62 -15.80
CA VAL A 141 8.57 7.69 -14.35
C VAL A 141 9.23 6.38 -13.90
N LEU A 142 10.54 6.43 -13.72
CA LEU A 142 11.37 5.29 -13.34
C LEU A 142 11.85 5.34 -11.89
N ASN A 143 11.83 6.52 -11.29
CA ASN A 143 12.29 6.75 -9.92
C ASN A 143 11.54 7.92 -9.28
N TYR A 144 11.79 8.15 -7.98
CA TYR A 144 11.12 9.21 -7.22
C TYR A 144 11.33 10.62 -7.82
N ARG A 145 12.53 10.92 -8.34
CA ARG A 145 12.81 12.26 -8.88
C ARG A 145 11.95 12.57 -10.11
N ASP A 146 11.61 11.55 -10.90
CA ASP A 146 10.74 11.71 -12.07
C ASP A 146 9.32 12.10 -11.66
N THR A 147 8.87 11.70 -10.45
CA THR A 147 7.54 12.07 -9.92
C THR A 147 7.43 13.55 -9.59
N LEU A 148 8.55 14.22 -9.27
CA LEU A 148 8.58 15.64 -8.89
C LEU A 148 8.22 16.57 -10.05
N GLY A 149 8.31 16.10 -11.29
CA GLY A 149 7.93 16.85 -12.49
C GLY A 149 6.46 16.67 -12.90
N ALA A 150 5.67 15.92 -12.13
CA ALA A 150 4.24 15.77 -12.41
C ALA A 150 3.44 17.03 -12.03
N ASP A 151 2.35 17.28 -12.77
CA ASP A 151 1.46 18.40 -12.57
C ASP A 151 0.64 18.21 -11.27
N SER A 152 1.07 18.91 -10.22
CA SER A 152 0.43 18.83 -8.90
C SER A 152 -0.92 19.55 -8.86
N GLU A 153 -1.15 20.56 -9.70
CA GLU A 153 -2.43 21.29 -9.76
C GLU A 153 -3.51 20.40 -10.36
N LYS A 154 -3.20 19.69 -11.45
CA LYS A 154 -4.08 18.65 -11.99
C LYS A 154 -4.36 17.55 -10.99
N SER A 155 -3.34 17.07 -10.26
CA SER A 155 -3.51 16.07 -9.21
C SER A 155 -4.46 16.55 -8.11
N ASN A 156 -4.30 17.79 -7.65
CA ASN A 156 -5.14 18.38 -6.61
C ASN A 156 -6.59 18.55 -7.07
N MET A 157 -6.80 19.07 -8.30
CA MET A 157 -8.14 19.21 -8.87
C MET A 157 -8.81 17.83 -9.07
N PHE A 158 -8.09 16.86 -9.65
CA PHE A 158 -8.57 15.50 -9.82
C PHE A 158 -9.03 14.90 -8.49
N ASN A 159 -8.19 14.97 -7.46
CA ASN A 159 -8.50 14.46 -6.13
C ASN A 159 -9.67 15.20 -5.46
N LYS A 160 -9.82 16.52 -5.70
CA LYS A 160 -10.95 17.30 -5.20
C LYS A 160 -12.26 16.77 -5.80
N VAL A 161 -12.33 16.61 -7.12
CA VAL A 161 -13.53 16.10 -7.79
C VAL A 161 -13.87 14.67 -7.36
N LEU A 162 -12.87 13.82 -7.12
CA LEU A 162 -13.11 12.48 -6.58
C LEU A 162 -13.81 12.56 -5.22
N ARG A 163 -13.32 13.39 -4.30
CA ARG A 163 -13.95 13.56 -2.97
C ARG A 163 -15.38 14.09 -3.06
N GLU A 164 -15.63 15.07 -3.93
CA GLU A 164 -16.96 15.64 -4.19
C GLU A 164 -17.94 14.58 -4.75
N ASN A 165 -17.42 13.51 -5.34
CA ASN A 165 -18.21 12.38 -5.83
C ASN A 165 -18.17 11.15 -4.91
N GLY A 166 -17.76 11.33 -3.66
CA GLY A 166 -17.79 10.29 -2.63
C GLY A 166 -16.67 9.26 -2.73
N ILE A 167 -15.59 9.56 -3.47
CA ILE A 167 -14.41 8.71 -3.54
C ILE A 167 -13.32 9.30 -2.65
N PHE A 168 -13.08 8.62 -1.52
CA PHE A 168 -12.01 9.00 -0.61
C PHE A 168 -10.67 8.43 -1.08
N LYS A 169 -9.83 9.30 -1.63
CA LYS A 169 -8.46 9.00 -2.04
C LYS A 169 -7.49 9.88 -1.25
N ALA A 170 -6.41 9.31 -0.76
CA ALA A 170 -5.29 10.08 -0.22
C ALA A 170 -4.68 10.99 -1.30
N GLY A 171 -3.92 11.99 -0.93
CA GLY A 171 -3.31 12.94 -1.87
C GLY A 171 -2.52 12.23 -2.99
N ALA A 172 -1.70 11.26 -2.64
CA ALA A 172 -1.05 10.32 -3.54
C ALA A 172 -1.58 8.90 -3.27
N LYS A 173 -1.57 8.05 -4.28
CA LYS A 173 -1.87 6.61 -4.24
C LYS A 173 -3.34 6.26 -4.03
N LEU A 174 -3.75 5.23 -4.76
CA LEU A 174 -5.02 4.53 -4.58
C LEU A 174 -4.74 3.17 -3.91
N TYR A 175 -5.59 2.83 -2.95
CA TYR A 175 -5.51 1.62 -2.16
C TYR A 175 -6.80 0.79 -2.36
N PRO A 176 -6.93 0.02 -3.46
CA PRO A 176 -8.06 -0.89 -3.61
C PRO A 176 -8.15 -1.87 -2.43
N CYS A 177 -9.34 -2.30 -2.08
CA CYS A 177 -9.52 -3.27 -1.01
C CYS A 177 -10.52 -4.37 -1.41
N LEU A 178 -10.52 -5.46 -0.64
CA LEU A 178 -11.38 -6.62 -0.92
C LEU A 178 -12.87 -6.36 -0.67
N ALA A 179 -13.19 -5.28 0.07
CA ALA A 179 -14.56 -4.89 0.35
C ALA A 179 -15.25 -4.21 -0.84
N LEU A 180 -14.48 -3.70 -1.81
CA LEU A 180 -15.07 -3.10 -3.01
C LEU A 180 -15.80 -4.16 -3.84
N ASP A 181 -17.03 -3.86 -4.21
CA ASP A 181 -17.83 -4.61 -5.15
C ASP A 181 -17.80 -3.98 -6.57
N ASN A 182 -18.60 -4.51 -7.48
CA ASN A 182 -18.64 -3.98 -8.84
C ASN A 182 -19.25 -2.57 -8.89
N ASP A 183 -20.26 -2.28 -8.08
CA ASP A 183 -20.92 -0.97 -8.04
C ASP A 183 -19.95 0.12 -7.53
N ASP A 184 -19.13 -0.21 -6.54
CA ASP A 184 -18.08 0.66 -6.04
C ASP A 184 -17.02 0.97 -7.12
N VAL A 185 -16.64 -0.05 -7.89
CA VAL A 185 -15.69 0.11 -9.01
C VAL A 185 -16.29 1.00 -10.11
N GLU A 186 -17.53 0.75 -10.53
CA GLU A 186 -18.26 1.54 -11.52
C GLU A 186 -18.43 3.01 -11.08
N LYS A 187 -18.81 3.22 -9.83
CA LYS A 187 -18.92 4.55 -9.22
C LYS A 187 -17.57 5.27 -9.24
N THR A 188 -16.49 4.56 -8.93
CA THR A 188 -15.14 5.13 -8.93
C THR A 188 -14.71 5.52 -10.36
N ILE A 189 -14.95 4.66 -11.35
CA ILE A 189 -14.65 4.96 -12.76
C ILE A 189 -15.48 6.15 -13.25
N THR A 190 -16.75 6.22 -12.87
CA THR A 190 -17.62 7.37 -13.17
C THR A 190 -17.05 8.68 -12.60
N ALA A 191 -16.56 8.63 -11.36
CA ALA A 191 -15.90 9.78 -10.71
C ALA A 191 -14.60 10.16 -11.42
N PHE A 192 -13.79 9.18 -11.88
CA PHE A 192 -12.63 9.44 -12.72
C PHE A 192 -13.00 10.21 -14.01
N GLY A 193 -14.13 9.83 -14.66
CA GLY A 193 -14.61 10.54 -15.84
C GLY A 193 -14.94 12.02 -15.58
N LYS A 194 -15.58 12.32 -14.46
CA LYS A 194 -15.86 13.71 -14.03
C LYS A 194 -14.58 14.46 -13.70
N ALA A 195 -13.65 13.82 -13.00
CA ALA A 195 -12.37 14.42 -12.64
C ALA A 195 -11.50 14.68 -13.89
N ALA A 196 -11.45 13.72 -14.82
CA ALA A 196 -10.76 13.91 -16.09
C ALA A 196 -11.35 15.07 -16.92
N LYS A 197 -12.69 15.26 -16.91
CA LYS A 197 -13.32 16.41 -17.54
C LYS A 197 -12.90 17.74 -16.90
N ALA A 198 -12.79 17.78 -15.59
CA ALA A 198 -12.45 19.01 -14.86
C ALA A 198 -10.99 19.46 -15.05
N ILE A 199 -10.09 18.53 -15.41
CA ILE A 199 -8.65 18.84 -15.63
C ILE A 199 -8.27 18.91 -17.11
N ALA A 200 -9.21 18.70 -18.03
CA ALA A 200 -8.97 18.77 -19.48
C ALA A 200 -8.94 20.21 -20.02
N ASN A 201 -9.35 21.17 -19.20
CA ASN A 201 -9.39 22.61 -19.54
C ASN A 201 -8.10 23.28 -18.94
#